data_daee48f2c4296da0a68b51b9f3a2e248
#
_entry.id   daee48f2c4296da0a68b51b9f3a2e248
#
_cell.length_a   1.000
_cell.length_b   1.000
_cell.length_c   1.000
_cell.angle_alpha   90.00
_cell.angle_beta   90.00
_cell.angle_gamma   90.00
#
_symmetry.space_group_name_H-M   'P 1'
#
loop_
_entity.id
_entity.type
_entity.pdbx_description
1 polymer ?
#
loop_
_entity_poly.entity_id
_entity_poly.type
_entity_poly.pdbx_seq_one_letter_code
_entity_poly.pdbx_strand_id
1 'polypeptide(L)'
;MDNKQIARILRDTAQLLEIDGAIIGRYRSYEKAAELIDSLPESVEQLVKEPEKLEELPGIGERMVEHLQEIVKTGDYSLRKKLLKKYPATILDVLQLQSLGPKKVAFLWSNFKAATVADVERLAREQKLRDVPGFGEKSEQNILKAVEVFKKSTGRFLISTAEDAALAIAEHIKKAGKGVDSVTPAGSLRRGKETVGDLDLLVTLADGFTSQKHVDALAEHILKFPDIDQKLAHGENKVSFTLTNGLQVDVRLLEKENFGAALMYFTGSKEHNVALRGRANDMGLTLNEYALATLKGEKRVGGRTEEEIYAKLKLDFVPPELRENTGEIAAAEQHKLPHLLMLKDIKGDLQMHSTASDGKNSIEEMAEAARQLGHQYIAITDHSKTVTVANGLDEKRAAAHIKKIHSLSEKELGIRVLAGAEVDIMKDGELDYSDEILSQLDVVVCSVHSYMNLDRPAMTERYLAAIENPYTQIIAHPTGRLLLRRDAFDYDMEKVLDACAKHGVAMECNSYPDRLDLKDVYLRMCKERGVKVVISTDAHTTTNLAFIRYGVTMARRGWLEKKNVINTLPADEFLAALRAKPGAGKGRSKHARSA
;
A
#
# COMPACT_ATOMS: atom_id res chain seq x y z
N MET A 1 13.60 -4.62 15.30
CA MET A 1 12.46 -5.31 14.64
C MET A 1 11.43 -4.26 14.27
N ASP A 2 10.94 -4.23 13.03
CA ASP A 2 9.95 -3.22 12.63
C ASP A 2 8.53 -3.56 13.12
N ASN A 3 7.65 -2.55 13.07
CA ASN A 3 6.27 -2.69 13.53
C ASN A 3 5.49 -3.78 12.75
N LYS A 4 5.80 -3.98 11.46
CA LYS A 4 5.15 -5.02 10.64
C LYS A 4 5.50 -6.42 11.13
N GLN A 5 6.78 -6.66 11.43
CA GLN A 5 7.23 -7.95 11.94
C GLN A 5 6.56 -8.26 13.28
N ILE A 6 6.48 -7.25 14.17
CA ILE A 6 5.80 -7.38 15.46
C ILE A 6 4.30 -7.66 15.27
N ALA A 7 3.65 -6.88 14.41
CA ALA A 7 2.23 -7.05 14.09
C ALA A 7 1.93 -8.44 13.50
N ARG A 8 2.81 -8.95 12.62
CA ARG A 8 2.69 -10.31 12.07
C ARG A 8 2.76 -11.37 13.17
N ILE A 9 3.74 -11.27 14.07
CA ILE A 9 3.89 -12.19 15.21
C ILE A 9 2.63 -12.22 16.07
N LEU A 10 2.02 -11.07 16.33
CA LEU A 10 0.78 -10.97 17.10
C LEU A 10 -0.43 -11.54 16.34
N ARG A 11 -0.55 -11.29 15.01
CA ARG A 11 -1.61 -11.89 14.17
C ARG A 11 -1.50 -13.41 14.14
N ASP A 12 -0.32 -13.95 13.90
CA ASP A 12 -0.06 -15.38 13.94
C ASP A 12 -0.49 -15.97 15.29
N THR A 13 -0.19 -15.26 16.37
CA THR A 13 -0.57 -15.71 17.72
C THR A 13 -2.08 -15.66 17.93
N ALA A 14 -2.77 -14.63 17.46
CA ALA A 14 -4.22 -14.54 17.51
C ALA A 14 -4.88 -15.74 16.81
N GLN A 15 -4.43 -16.05 15.60
CA GLN A 15 -4.91 -17.17 14.80
C GLN A 15 -4.62 -18.53 15.46
N LEU A 16 -3.43 -18.72 16.00
CA LEU A 16 -3.09 -19.92 16.74
C LEU A 16 -3.92 -20.10 18.02
N LEU A 17 -4.21 -19.00 18.74
CA LEU A 17 -5.10 -18.99 19.90
C LEU A 17 -6.54 -19.36 19.52
N GLU A 18 -7.02 -18.88 18.38
CA GLU A 18 -8.35 -19.22 17.88
C GLU A 18 -8.46 -20.70 17.50
N ILE A 19 -7.43 -21.25 16.82
CA ILE A 19 -7.32 -22.68 16.54
C ILE A 19 -7.25 -23.49 17.84
N ASP A 20 -6.56 -22.96 18.87
CA ASP A 20 -6.45 -23.59 20.19
C ASP A 20 -7.74 -23.53 21.02
N GLY A 21 -8.80 -22.88 20.52
CA GLY A 21 -10.11 -22.77 21.17
C GLY A 21 -10.15 -21.70 22.27
N ALA A 22 -9.26 -20.73 22.27
CA ALA A 22 -9.27 -19.63 23.21
C ALA A 22 -10.58 -18.81 23.10
N ILE A 23 -11.00 -18.21 24.21
CA ILE A 23 -12.17 -17.33 24.24
C ILE A 23 -11.99 -16.12 23.32
N ILE A 24 -13.07 -15.63 22.72
CA ILE A 24 -13.09 -14.55 21.72
C ILE A 24 -12.31 -13.31 22.20
N GLY A 25 -12.51 -12.87 23.43
CA GLY A 25 -11.82 -11.68 23.96
C GLY A 25 -10.31 -11.82 24.00
N ARG A 26 -9.80 -13.05 24.15
CA ARG A 26 -8.35 -13.30 24.24
C ARG A 26 -7.67 -13.18 22.88
N TYR A 27 -8.11 -13.88 21.85
CA TYR A 27 -7.44 -13.80 20.54
C TYR A 27 -7.67 -12.44 19.86
N ARG A 28 -8.88 -11.84 20.03
CA ARG A 28 -9.15 -10.49 19.51
C ARG A 28 -8.29 -9.39 20.13
N SER A 29 -7.79 -9.55 21.34
CA SER A 29 -6.88 -8.57 21.92
C SER A 29 -5.53 -8.53 21.16
N TYR A 30 -5.06 -9.69 20.69
CA TYR A 30 -3.84 -9.76 19.86
C TYR A 30 -4.08 -9.26 18.44
N GLU A 31 -5.26 -9.50 17.85
CA GLU A 31 -5.63 -8.92 16.55
C GLU A 31 -5.63 -7.40 16.59
N LYS A 32 -6.31 -6.82 17.59
CA LYS A 32 -6.36 -5.37 17.79
C LYS A 32 -4.97 -4.76 18.03
N ALA A 33 -4.16 -5.41 18.84
CA ALA A 33 -2.79 -4.96 19.08
C ALA A 33 -1.96 -5.01 17.79
N ALA A 34 -2.11 -6.08 16.99
CA ALA A 34 -1.43 -6.19 15.71
C ALA A 34 -1.88 -5.11 14.71
N GLU A 35 -3.17 -4.83 14.61
CA GLU A 35 -3.73 -3.77 13.77
C GLU A 35 -3.21 -2.39 14.18
N LEU A 36 -3.22 -2.09 15.47
CA LEU A 36 -2.70 -0.85 16.02
C LEU A 36 -1.20 -0.67 15.69
N ILE A 37 -0.39 -1.68 16.02
CA ILE A 37 1.07 -1.64 15.83
C ILE A 37 1.44 -1.49 14.35
N ASP A 38 0.73 -2.15 13.44
CA ASP A 38 0.95 -2.02 11.99
C ASP A 38 0.66 -0.61 11.47
N SER A 39 -0.18 0.15 12.19
CA SER A 39 -0.58 1.52 11.85
C SER A 39 0.21 2.62 12.57
N LEU A 40 0.98 2.27 13.62
CA LEU A 40 1.74 3.27 14.39
C LEU A 40 2.85 3.91 13.54
N PRO A 41 2.95 5.25 13.55
CA PRO A 41 4.06 5.96 12.93
C PRO A 41 5.37 5.81 13.73
N GLU A 42 5.26 5.62 15.05
CA GLU A 42 6.40 5.44 15.96
C GLU A 42 6.82 3.97 16.01
N SER A 43 8.13 3.74 16.12
CA SER A 43 8.68 2.40 16.28
C SER A 43 8.33 1.82 17.64
N VAL A 44 7.71 0.63 17.64
CA VAL A 44 7.47 -0.11 18.88
C VAL A 44 8.79 -0.43 19.61
N GLU A 45 9.89 -0.62 18.89
CA GLU A 45 11.22 -0.82 19.46
C GLU A 45 11.68 0.37 20.33
N GLN A 46 11.22 1.60 20.01
CA GLN A 46 11.45 2.76 20.87
C GLN A 46 10.43 2.82 22.01
N LEU A 47 9.14 2.60 21.70
CA LEU A 47 8.07 2.69 22.67
C LEU A 47 8.19 1.67 23.82
N VAL A 48 8.77 0.49 23.60
CA VAL A 48 8.99 -0.50 24.67
C VAL A 48 9.97 -0.03 25.75
N LYS A 49 10.72 1.05 25.51
CA LYS A 49 11.59 1.70 26.51
C LYS A 49 10.79 2.63 27.43
N GLU A 50 9.59 2.99 27.03
CA GLU A 50 8.66 3.86 27.76
C GLU A 50 7.31 3.12 27.92
N PRO A 51 7.24 2.10 28.77
CA PRO A 51 6.06 1.22 28.91
C PRO A 51 4.75 1.97 29.16
N GLU A 52 4.80 3.06 29.91
CA GLU A 52 3.65 3.90 30.21
C GLU A 52 3.00 4.47 28.93
N LYS A 53 3.80 4.89 27.96
CA LYS A 53 3.29 5.36 26.65
C LYS A 53 2.63 4.24 25.83
N LEU A 54 3.13 3.02 25.96
CA LEU A 54 2.50 1.86 25.30
C LEU A 54 1.15 1.54 25.92
N GLU A 55 1.02 1.65 27.25
CA GLU A 55 -0.22 1.37 27.97
C GLU A 55 -1.31 2.42 27.69
N GLU A 56 -0.94 3.65 27.32
CA GLU A 56 -1.88 4.68 26.88
C GLU A 56 -2.52 4.36 25.52
N LEU A 57 -1.93 3.44 24.75
CA LEU A 57 -2.47 3.07 23.45
C LEU A 57 -3.72 2.20 23.59
N PRO A 58 -4.79 2.47 22.81
CA PRO A 58 -6.05 1.75 22.89
C PRO A 58 -5.89 0.24 22.68
N GLY A 59 -6.18 -0.56 23.70
CA GLY A 59 -6.13 -2.02 23.62
C GLY A 59 -4.77 -2.64 23.92
N ILE A 60 -3.79 -1.85 24.32
CA ILE A 60 -2.50 -2.31 24.85
C ILE A 60 -2.56 -2.21 26.38
N GLY A 61 -2.65 -3.35 27.05
CA GLY A 61 -2.54 -3.41 28.51
C GLY A 61 -1.22 -4.00 28.94
N GLU A 62 -0.91 -3.97 30.24
CA GLU A 62 0.33 -4.42 30.88
C GLU A 62 0.88 -5.73 30.28
N ARG A 63 0.05 -6.76 30.17
CA ARG A 63 0.45 -8.06 29.61
C ARG A 63 0.85 -7.99 28.13
N MET A 64 0.23 -7.10 27.35
CA MET A 64 0.61 -6.89 25.96
C MET A 64 1.94 -6.17 25.86
N VAL A 65 2.20 -5.20 26.74
CA VAL A 65 3.49 -4.52 26.87
C VAL A 65 4.61 -5.53 27.17
N GLU A 66 4.42 -6.44 28.14
CA GLU A 66 5.39 -7.52 28.43
C GLU A 66 5.69 -8.37 27.18
N HIS A 67 4.65 -8.74 26.43
CA HIS A 67 4.83 -9.49 25.19
C HIS A 67 5.59 -8.69 24.12
N LEU A 68 5.29 -7.42 23.95
CA LEU A 68 5.99 -6.54 23.02
C LEU A 68 7.47 -6.38 23.39
N GLN A 69 7.77 -6.21 24.67
CA GLN A 69 9.14 -6.17 25.17
C GLN A 69 9.88 -7.49 24.89
N GLU A 70 9.24 -8.65 25.13
CA GLU A 70 9.84 -9.96 24.83
C GLU A 70 10.09 -10.11 23.32
N ILE A 71 9.11 -9.73 22.46
CA ILE A 71 9.23 -9.79 21.01
C ILE A 71 10.40 -8.92 20.53
N VAL A 72 10.46 -7.68 20.95
CA VAL A 72 11.54 -6.75 20.57
C VAL A 72 12.91 -7.27 21.02
N LYS A 73 12.99 -7.84 22.21
CA LYS A 73 14.24 -8.34 22.78
C LYS A 73 14.73 -9.65 22.13
N THR A 74 13.84 -10.56 21.75
CA THR A 74 14.20 -11.93 21.37
C THR A 74 13.77 -12.33 19.97
N GLY A 75 13.04 -11.48 19.27
CA GLY A 75 12.46 -11.77 17.94
C GLY A 75 11.18 -12.61 17.99
N ASP A 76 10.76 -13.09 19.17
CA ASP A 76 9.53 -13.87 19.37
C ASP A 76 9.22 -13.90 20.89
N TYR A 77 8.09 -14.49 21.29
CA TYR A 77 7.73 -14.52 22.72
C TYR A 77 7.15 -15.87 23.17
N SER A 78 7.16 -16.05 24.47
CA SER A 78 6.87 -17.30 25.17
C SER A 78 5.54 -17.93 24.79
N LEU A 79 4.46 -17.15 24.67
CA LEU A 79 3.14 -17.66 24.30
C LEU A 79 3.12 -18.21 22.88
N ARG A 80 3.66 -17.49 21.90
CA ARG A 80 3.73 -17.95 20.51
C ARG A 80 4.59 -19.20 20.38
N LYS A 81 5.74 -19.22 21.02
CA LYS A 81 6.63 -20.41 21.06
C LYS A 81 5.89 -21.63 21.64
N LYS A 82 5.08 -21.45 22.68
CA LYS A 82 4.25 -22.53 23.25
C LYS A 82 3.21 -23.04 22.25
N LEU A 83 2.54 -22.13 21.54
CA LEU A 83 1.55 -22.49 20.51
C LEU A 83 2.21 -23.19 19.32
N LEU A 84 3.37 -22.73 18.86
CA LEU A 84 4.11 -23.33 17.75
C LEU A 84 4.72 -24.72 18.10
N LYS A 85 4.89 -25.05 19.38
CA LYS A 85 5.18 -26.43 19.81
C LYS A 85 3.99 -27.37 19.65
N LYS A 86 2.78 -26.83 19.73
CA LYS A 86 1.51 -27.61 19.60
C LYS A 86 1.03 -27.66 18.16
N TYR A 87 1.18 -26.56 17.42
CA TYR A 87 0.72 -26.38 16.05
C TYR A 87 1.89 -25.98 15.15
N PRO A 88 2.19 -26.73 14.08
CA PRO A 88 3.18 -26.29 13.10
C PRO A 88 2.78 -24.95 12.46
N ALA A 89 3.76 -24.08 12.17
CA ALA A 89 3.50 -22.76 11.60
C ALA A 89 2.71 -22.81 10.29
N THR A 90 2.88 -23.86 9.49
CA THR A 90 2.16 -24.11 8.24
C THR A 90 0.65 -24.28 8.41
N ILE A 91 0.14 -24.50 9.64
CA ILE A 91 -1.30 -24.57 9.90
C ILE A 91 -2.00 -23.22 9.65
N LEU A 92 -1.25 -22.13 9.72
CA LEU A 92 -1.76 -20.80 9.40
C LEU A 92 -2.11 -20.64 7.92
N ASP A 93 -1.40 -21.34 7.03
CA ASP A 93 -1.71 -21.37 5.60
C ASP A 93 -3.01 -22.16 5.35
N VAL A 94 -3.25 -23.22 6.12
CA VAL A 94 -4.52 -23.98 6.07
C VAL A 94 -5.70 -23.11 6.50
N LEU A 95 -5.51 -22.22 7.46
CA LEU A 95 -6.55 -21.29 7.91
C LEU A 95 -6.93 -20.25 6.83
N GLN A 96 -6.05 -19.98 5.87
CA GLN A 96 -6.32 -19.07 4.75
C GLN A 96 -7.23 -19.69 3.68
N LEU A 97 -7.41 -21.01 3.70
CA LEU A 97 -8.29 -21.68 2.74
C LEU A 97 -9.76 -21.29 2.99
N GLN A 98 -10.39 -20.79 1.94
CA GLN A 98 -11.81 -20.46 1.99
C GLN A 98 -12.63 -21.69 2.44
N SER A 99 -13.65 -21.49 3.28
CA SER A 99 -14.47 -22.53 3.89
C SER A 99 -13.83 -23.32 5.05
N LEU A 100 -12.55 -23.04 5.40
CA LEU A 100 -11.89 -23.58 6.58
C LEU A 100 -11.73 -22.50 7.65
N GLY A 101 -12.67 -22.47 8.60
CA GLY A 101 -12.50 -21.66 9.81
C GLY A 101 -11.69 -22.37 10.90
N PRO A 102 -11.28 -21.65 11.96
CA PRO A 102 -10.40 -22.18 13.02
C PRO A 102 -10.85 -23.52 13.64
N LYS A 103 -12.16 -23.70 13.84
CA LYS A 103 -12.71 -24.96 14.36
C LYS A 103 -12.47 -26.14 13.42
N LYS A 104 -12.64 -25.94 12.10
CA LYS A 104 -12.38 -26.98 11.10
C LYS A 104 -10.89 -27.28 10.99
N VAL A 105 -10.05 -26.26 11.04
CA VAL A 105 -8.57 -26.41 11.04
C VAL A 105 -8.11 -27.17 12.28
N ALA A 106 -8.60 -26.80 13.46
CA ALA A 106 -8.33 -27.55 14.70
C ALA A 106 -8.75 -29.02 14.61
N PHE A 107 -9.92 -29.29 14.00
CA PHE A 107 -10.39 -30.66 13.76
C PHE A 107 -9.47 -31.43 12.82
N LEU A 108 -9.09 -30.84 11.68
CA LEU A 108 -8.17 -31.46 10.69
C LEU A 108 -6.82 -31.80 11.32
N TRP A 109 -6.28 -30.90 12.12
CA TRP A 109 -5.04 -31.14 12.85
C TRP A 109 -5.20 -32.25 13.90
N SER A 110 -6.25 -32.22 14.70
CA SER A 110 -6.44 -33.18 15.79
C SER A 110 -6.63 -34.60 15.28
N ASN A 111 -7.43 -34.77 14.23
CA ASN A 111 -7.85 -36.10 13.74
C ASN A 111 -6.96 -36.66 12.63
N PHE A 112 -6.41 -35.80 11.76
CA PHE A 112 -5.66 -36.21 10.58
C PHE A 112 -4.19 -35.73 10.60
N LYS A 113 -3.79 -34.94 11.60
CA LYS A 113 -2.47 -34.27 11.65
C LYS A 113 -2.19 -33.45 10.38
N ALA A 114 -3.23 -32.98 9.71
CA ALA A 114 -3.12 -32.13 8.52
C ALA A 114 -2.67 -30.74 8.94
N ALA A 115 -1.42 -30.41 8.66
CA ALA A 115 -0.77 -29.16 9.03
C ALA A 115 -0.45 -28.25 7.83
N THR A 116 -0.58 -28.80 6.62
CA THR A 116 -0.25 -28.08 5.37
C THR A 116 -1.43 -28.09 4.42
N VAL A 117 -1.46 -27.10 3.51
CA VAL A 117 -2.43 -27.07 2.41
C VAL A 117 -2.39 -28.35 1.57
N ALA A 118 -1.19 -28.92 1.37
CA ALA A 118 -0.99 -30.18 0.66
C ALA A 118 -1.64 -31.38 1.40
N ASP A 119 -1.58 -31.42 2.74
CA ASP A 119 -2.25 -32.45 3.53
C ASP A 119 -3.76 -32.38 3.37
N VAL A 120 -4.31 -31.15 3.45
CA VAL A 120 -5.75 -30.92 3.28
C VAL A 120 -6.21 -31.30 1.88
N GLU A 121 -5.45 -30.91 0.85
CA GLU A 121 -5.71 -31.31 -0.54
C GLU A 121 -5.74 -32.83 -0.70
N ARG A 122 -4.72 -33.53 -0.15
CA ARG A 122 -4.64 -34.98 -0.19
C ARG A 122 -5.87 -35.62 0.46
N LEU A 123 -6.25 -35.20 1.66
CA LEU A 123 -7.45 -35.72 2.36
C LEU A 123 -8.72 -35.50 1.55
N ALA A 124 -8.88 -34.33 0.92
CA ALA A 124 -10.04 -34.03 0.11
C ALA A 124 -10.05 -34.85 -1.20
N ARG A 125 -8.90 -35.01 -1.89
CA ARG A 125 -8.78 -35.88 -3.08
C ARG A 125 -9.03 -37.35 -2.79
N GLU A 126 -8.60 -37.83 -1.60
CA GLU A 126 -8.85 -39.18 -1.12
C GLU A 126 -10.28 -39.35 -0.58
N GLN A 127 -11.12 -38.34 -0.66
CA GLN A 127 -12.53 -38.32 -0.23
C GLN A 127 -12.72 -38.66 1.28
N LYS A 128 -11.71 -38.38 2.08
CA LYS A 128 -11.71 -38.66 3.53
C LYS A 128 -12.45 -37.63 4.37
N LEU A 129 -12.88 -36.53 3.78
CA LEU A 129 -13.55 -35.44 4.49
C LEU A 129 -15.09 -35.49 4.35
N ARG A 130 -15.62 -36.14 3.31
CA ARG A 130 -17.05 -36.13 3.01
C ARG A 130 -17.95 -36.76 4.08
N ASP A 131 -17.42 -37.77 4.77
CA ASP A 131 -18.15 -38.51 5.83
C ASP A 131 -17.90 -37.92 7.23
N VAL A 132 -17.13 -36.83 7.31
CA VAL A 132 -16.80 -36.19 8.57
C VAL A 132 -17.89 -35.17 8.95
N PRO A 133 -18.41 -35.19 10.19
CA PRO A 133 -19.40 -34.22 10.65
C PRO A 133 -18.91 -32.79 10.45
N GLY A 134 -19.72 -31.93 9.78
CA GLY A 134 -19.41 -30.53 9.48
C GLY A 134 -18.60 -30.32 8.20
N PHE A 135 -18.22 -31.36 7.45
CA PHE A 135 -17.59 -31.25 6.13
C PHE A 135 -18.58 -31.60 5.00
N GLY A 136 -18.87 -32.86 4.80
CA GLY A 136 -19.75 -33.30 3.69
C GLY A 136 -19.14 -33.13 2.29
N GLU A 137 -19.71 -33.81 1.29
CA GLU A 137 -19.19 -33.81 -0.09
C GLU A 137 -19.04 -32.41 -0.69
N LYS A 138 -20.05 -31.57 -0.54
CA LYS A 138 -20.00 -30.18 -1.05
C LYS A 138 -18.89 -29.34 -0.40
N SER A 139 -18.66 -29.55 0.90
CA SER A 139 -17.56 -28.89 1.63
C SER A 139 -16.19 -29.36 1.15
N GLU A 140 -16.05 -30.68 0.91
CA GLU A 140 -14.81 -31.28 0.37
C GLU A 140 -14.46 -30.72 -1.01
N GLN A 141 -15.45 -30.62 -1.91
CA GLN A 141 -15.27 -30.01 -3.23
C GLN A 141 -14.89 -28.51 -3.14
N ASN A 142 -15.51 -27.78 -2.20
CA ASN A 142 -15.15 -26.37 -1.97
C ASN A 142 -13.73 -26.22 -1.42
N ILE A 143 -13.26 -27.14 -0.60
CA ILE A 143 -11.88 -27.17 -0.10
C ILE A 143 -10.89 -27.39 -1.27
N LEU A 144 -11.15 -28.32 -2.17
CA LEU A 144 -10.29 -28.53 -3.35
C LEU A 144 -10.20 -27.27 -4.21
N LYS A 145 -11.32 -26.59 -4.44
CA LYS A 145 -11.33 -25.31 -5.16
C LYS A 145 -10.54 -24.24 -4.40
N ALA A 146 -10.72 -24.14 -3.08
CA ALA A 146 -9.97 -23.19 -2.25
C ALA A 146 -8.46 -23.45 -2.29
N VAL A 147 -8.04 -24.71 -2.34
CA VAL A 147 -6.63 -25.10 -2.52
C VAL A 147 -6.09 -24.66 -3.87
N GLU A 148 -6.87 -24.80 -4.95
CA GLU A 148 -6.45 -24.33 -6.28
C GLU A 148 -6.30 -22.79 -6.29
N VAL A 149 -7.24 -22.06 -5.69
CA VAL A 149 -7.18 -20.61 -5.53
C VAL A 149 -5.95 -20.22 -4.69
N PHE A 150 -5.73 -20.88 -3.54
CA PHE A 150 -4.57 -20.64 -2.69
C PHE A 150 -3.24 -20.85 -3.43
N LYS A 151 -3.16 -21.90 -4.27
CA LYS A 151 -1.97 -22.17 -5.09
C LYS A 151 -1.74 -21.11 -6.18
N LYS A 152 -2.81 -20.51 -6.69
CA LYS A 152 -2.72 -19.44 -7.70
C LYS A 152 -2.41 -18.06 -7.09
N SER A 153 -2.74 -17.83 -5.83
CA SER A 153 -2.54 -16.54 -5.19
C SER A 153 -2.30 -16.69 -3.68
N THR A 154 -1.54 -15.77 -3.10
CA THR A 154 -1.42 -15.64 -1.64
C THR A 154 -2.65 -14.95 -1.01
N GLY A 155 -3.77 -14.84 -1.73
CA GLY A 155 -4.99 -14.15 -1.32
C GLY A 155 -4.87 -12.61 -1.32
N ARG A 156 -3.78 -12.07 -1.86
CA ARG A 156 -3.64 -10.61 -2.02
C ARG A 156 -3.15 -10.25 -3.42
N PHE A 157 -3.63 -9.12 -3.92
CA PHE A 157 -3.39 -8.63 -5.27
C PHE A 157 -2.82 -7.22 -5.21
N LEU A 158 -1.95 -6.87 -6.15
CA LEU A 158 -1.48 -5.49 -6.28
C LEU A 158 -2.66 -4.54 -6.53
N ILE A 159 -2.55 -3.31 -6.05
CA ILE A 159 -3.59 -2.29 -6.28
C ILE A 159 -3.90 -2.11 -7.77
N SER A 160 -2.90 -2.16 -8.65
CA SER A 160 -3.07 -2.04 -10.09
C SER A 160 -3.92 -3.19 -10.66
N THR A 161 -3.65 -4.44 -10.26
CA THR A 161 -4.44 -5.61 -10.69
C THR A 161 -5.90 -5.50 -10.24
N ALA A 162 -6.14 -5.03 -9.01
CA ALA A 162 -7.50 -4.84 -8.51
C ALA A 162 -8.21 -3.67 -9.20
N GLU A 163 -7.50 -2.58 -9.53
CA GLU A 163 -8.04 -1.44 -10.28
C GLU A 163 -8.41 -1.84 -11.70
N ASP A 164 -7.55 -2.56 -12.41
CA ASP A 164 -7.83 -3.06 -13.76
C ASP A 164 -9.07 -3.95 -13.77
N ALA A 165 -9.19 -4.87 -12.82
CA ALA A 165 -10.37 -5.71 -12.64
C ALA A 165 -11.63 -4.87 -12.35
N ALA A 166 -11.53 -3.88 -11.44
CA ALA A 166 -12.64 -3.00 -11.11
C ALA A 166 -13.14 -2.21 -12.33
N LEU A 167 -12.23 -1.69 -13.15
CA LEU A 167 -12.56 -0.95 -14.36
C LEU A 167 -13.25 -1.87 -15.40
N ALA A 168 -12.70 -3.05 -15.66
CA ALA A 168 -13.28 -4.00 -16.61
C ALA A 168 -14.68 -4.46 -16.20
N ILE A 169 -14.87 -4.78 -14.91
CA ILE A 169 -16.17 -5.18 -14.36
C ILE A 169 -17.15 -4.00 -14.40
N ALA A 170 -16.70 -2.79 -14.04
CA ALA A 170 -17.56 -1.60 -14.11
C ALA A 170 -18.05 -1.29 -15.53
N GLU A 171 -17.20 -1.44 -16.53
CA GLU A 171 -17.58 -1.32 -17.94
C GLU A 171 -18.60 -2.39 -18.36
N HIS A 172 -18.37 -3.64 -17.92
CA HIS A 172 -19.32 -4.71 -18.19
C HIS A 172 -20.69 -4.43 -17.55
N ILE A 173 -20.72 -4.00 -16.30
CA ILE A 173 -21.97 -3.65 -15.59
C ILE A 173 -22.71 -2.51 -16.29
N LYS A 174 -22.01 -1.46 -16.72
CA LYS A 174 -22.61 -0.32 -17.44
C LYS A 174 -23.24 -0.72 -18.78
N LYS A 175 -22.78 -1.79 -19.41
CA LYS A 175 -23.38 -2.34 -20.65
C LYS A 175 -24.78 -2.95 -20.42
N ALA A 176 -25.20 -3.19 -19.18
CA ALA A 176 -26.60 -3.56 -18.87
C ALA A 176 -27.60 -2.45 -19.23
N GLY A 177 -27.14 -1.21 -19.44
CA GLY A 177 -27.93 -0.11 -19.93
C GLY A 177 -28.52 0.79 -18.85
N LYS A 178 -29.74 1.31 -19.10
CA LYS A 178 -30.35 2.40 -18.31
C LYS A 178 -30.63 2.09 -16.82
N GLY A 179 -30.52 0.85 -16.40
CA GLY A 179 -30.76 0.42 -15.01
C GLY A 179 -29.62 0.75 -14.04
N VAL A 180 -28.44 1.14 -14.55
CA VAL A 180 -27.24 1.43 -13.76
C VAL A 180 -26.98 2.95 -13.78
N ASP A 181 -26.94 3.56 -12.62
CA ASP A 181 -26.60 4.98 -12.45
C ASP A 181 -25.07 5.17 -12.29
N SER A 182 -24.46 4.43 -11.39
CA SER A 182 -23.01 4.45 -11.19
C SER A 182 -22.45 3.10 -10.71
N VAL A 183 -21.14 2.91 -10.90
CA VAL A 183 -20.38 1.80 -10.34
C VAL A 183 -19.16 2.40 -9.63
N THR A 184 -19.05 2.19 -8.34
CA THR A 184 -18.04 2.82 -7.49
C THR A 184 -17.26 1.76 -6.71
N PRO A 185 -15.93 1.67 -6.85
CA PRO A 185 -15.13 0.81 -6.00
C PRO A 185 -15.15 1.30 -4.55
N ALA A 186 -15.07 0.35 -3.62
CA ALA A 186 -15.02 0.59 -2.18
C ALA A 186 -13.84 -0.18 -1.57
N GLY A 187 -13.93 -0.55 -0.31
CA GLY A 187 -12.95 -1.38 0.38
C GLY A 187 -11.53 -0.80 0.40
N SER A 188 -10.58 -1.70 0.48
CA SER A 188 -9.16 -1.36 0.51
C SER A 188 -8.66 -0.72 -0.79
N LEU A 189 -9.29 -1.02 -1.93
CA LEU A 189 -8.97 -0.38 -3.21
C LEU A 189 -9.26 1.13 -3.16
N ARG A 190 -10.45 1.53 -2.69
CA ARG A 190 -10.80 2.95 -2.57
C ARG A 190 -9.94 3.68 -1.55
N ARG A 191 -9.51 3.01 -0.48
CA ARG A 191 -8.56 3.59 0.47
C ARG A 191 -7.12 3.65 -0.06
N GLY A 192 -6.86 3.17 -1.28
CA GLY A 192 -5.54 3.19 -1.90
C GLY A 192 -4.52 2.30 -1.20
N LYS A 193 -4.93 1.16 -0.62
CA LYS A 193 -3.98 0.19 -0.03
C LYS A 193 -3.09 -0.39 -1.12
N GLU A 194 -1.81 -0.56 -0.81
CA GLU A 194 -0.80 -1.11 -1.74
C GLU A 194 -1.15 -2.50 -2.28
N THR A 195 -1.92 -3.26 -1.50
CA THR A 195 -2.48 -4.55 -1.92
C THR A 195 -3.92 -4.69 -1.46
N VAL A 196 -4.71 -5.45 -2.22
CA VAL A 196 -6.15 -5.66 -2.04
C VAL A 196 -6.41 -7.14 -1.83
N GLY A 197 -7.26 -7.51 -0.85
CA GLY A 197 -7.64 -8.90 -0.59
C GLY A 197 -8.87 -9.33 -1.39
N ASP A 198 -9.83 -8.44 -1.47
CA ASP A 198 -11.10 -8.59 -2.17
C ASP A 198 -11.48 -7.27 -2.85
N LEU A 199 -12.35 -7.32 -3.83
CA LEU A 199 -12.83 -6.17 -4.58
C LEU A 199 -14.30 -5.92 -4.26
N ASP A 200 -14.57 -4.83 -3.53
CA ASP A 200 -15.92 -4.34 -3.29
C ASP A 200 -16.34 -3.34 -4.37
N LEU A 201 -17.47 -3.59 -5.05
CA LEU A 201 -18.09 -2.68 -6.01
C LEU A 201 -19.51 -2.33 -5.56
N LEU A 202 -19.80 -1.05 -5.50
CA LEU A 202 -21.13 -0.53 -5.21
C LEU A 202 -21.76 -0.03 -6.50
N VAL A 203 -22.91 -0.59 -6.85
CA VAL A 203 -23.69 -0.22 -8.04
C VAL A 203 -24.94 0.51 -7.59
N THR A 204 -25.07 1.77 -7.96
CA THR A 204 -26.30 2.54 -7.73
C THR A 204 -27.28 2.26 -8.85
N LEU A 205 -28.50 1.92 -8.47
CA LEU A 205 -29.59 1.69 -9.40
C LEU A 205 -30.18 3.03 -9.86
N ALA A 206 -30.52 3.11 -11.14
CA ALA A 206 -31.23 4.25 -11.69
C ALA A 206 -32.69 4.30 -11.19
N ASP A 207 -33.28 5.50 -11.17
CA ASP A 207 -34.67 5.69 -10.76
C ASP A 207 -35.63 4.84 -11.62
N GLY A 208 -36.55 4.15 -10.98
CA GLY A 208 -37.47 3.23 -11.65
C GLY A 208 -36.92 1.80 -11.92
N PHE A 209 -35.65 1.52 -11.57
CA PHE A 209 -35.01 0.21 -11.74
C PHE A 209 -34.72 -0.52 -10.41
N THR A 210 -35.39 -0.15 -9.34
CA THR A 210 -35.19 -0.72 -7.99
C THR A 210 -36.07 -1.95 -7.69
N SER A 211 -36.93 -2.37 -8.64
CA SER A 211 -37.73 -3.58 -8.42
C SER A 211 -36.88 -4.85 -8.44
N GLN A 212 -37.24 -5.87 -7.66
CA GLN A 212 -36.51 -7.13 -7.56
C GLN A 212 -36.23 -7.75 -8.95
N LYS A 213 -37.20 -7.69 -9.86
CA LYS A 213 -37.04 -8.18 -11.24
C LYS A 213 -35.86 -7.49 -11.98
N HIS A 214 -35.69 -6.19 -11.78
CA HIS A 214 -34.57 -5.46 -12.41
C HIS A 214 -33.25 -5.79 -11.72
N VAL A 215 -33.26 -5.91 -10.40
CA VAL A 215 -32.10 -6.33 -9.59
C VAL A 215 -31.61 -7.72 -10.04
N ASP A 216 -32.52 -8.69 -10.18
CA ASP A 216 -32.20 -10.04 -10.61
C ASP A 216 -31.63 -10.05 -12.05
N ALA A 217 -32.24 -9.30 -12.97
CA ALA A 217 -31.75 -9.20 -14.33
C ALA A 217 -30.35 -8.58 -14.41
N LEU A 218 -30.07 -7.56 -13.61
CA LEU A 218 -28.73 -6.96 -13.49
C LEU A 218 -27.73 -7.94 -12.89
N ALA A 219 -28.12 -8.67 -11.84
CA ALA A 219 -27.27 -9.69 -11.23
C ALA A 219 -26.91 -10.81 -12.22
N GLU A 220 -27.88 -11.26 -13.03
CA GLU A 220 -27.63 -12.22 -14.10
C GLU A 220 -26.67 -11.67 -15.18
N HIS A 221 -26.80 -10.37 -15.50
CA HIS A 221 -25.87 -9.72 -16.45
C HIS A 221 -24.46 -9.67 -15.86
N ILE A 222 -24.29 -9.27 -14.60
CA ILE A 222 -23.00 -9.24 -13.90
C ILE A 222 -22.34 -10.62 -13.94
N LEU A 223 -23.10 -11.68 -13.67
CA LEU A 223 -22.62 -13.06 -13.66
C LEU A 223 -22.25 -13.62 -15.05
N LYS A 224 -22.42 -12.84 -16.11
CA LYS A 224 -21.94 -13.17 -17.48
C LYS A 224 -20.59 -12.53 -17.79
N PHE A 225 -19.94 -11.86 -16.82
CA PHE A 225 -18.59 -11.33 -17.03
C PHE A 225 -17.62 -12.48 -17.40
N PRO A 226 -16.82 -12.33 -18.48
CA PRO A 226 -16.08 -13.45 -19.07
C PRO A 226 -15.07 -14.11 -18.12
N ASP A 227 -14.42 -13.31 -17.25
CA ASP A 227 -13.32 -13.79 -16.41
C ASP A 227 -13.77 -14.38 -15.06
N ILE A 228 -15.06 -14.66 -14.90
CA ILE A 228 -15.58 -15.34 -13.70
C ILE A 228 -15.18 -16.82 -13.73
N ASP A 229 -14.44 -17.24 -12.70
CA ASP A 229 -14.10 -18.64 -12.47
C ASP A 229 -15.22 -19.35 -11.69
N GLN A 230 -15.68 -18.74 -10.59
CA GLN A 230 -16.69 -19.35 -9.71
C GLN A 230 -17.69 -18.31 -9.20
N LYS A 231 -18.97 -18.64 -9.26
CA LYS A 231 -20.05 -17.92 -8.57
C LYS A 231 -20.09 -18.39 -7.11
N LEU A 232 -20.02 -17.46 -6.15
CA LEU A 232 -19.95 -17.75 -4.72
C LEU A 232 -21.32 -17.61 -4.06
N ALA A 233 -21.96 -16.45 -4.23
CA ALA A 233 -23.25 -16.14 -3.62
C ALA A 233 -24.07 -15.22 -4.52
N HIS A 234 -25.39 -15.41 -4.48
CA HIS A 234 -26.38 -14.53 -5.05
C HIS A 234 -27.47 -14.32 -3.98
N GLY A 235 -27.56 -13.11 -3.44
CA GLY A 235 -28.59 -12.68 -2.50
C GLY A 235 -29.44 -11.57 -3.12
N GLU A 236 -30.44 -11.06 -2.39
CA GLU A 236 -31.38 -10.04 -2.88
C GLU A 236 -30.68 -8.83 -3.53
N ASN A 237 -29.58 -8.35 -2.93
CA ASN A 237 -28.85 -7.15 -3.39
C ASN A 237 -27.32 -7.35 -3.43
N LYS A 238 -26.86 -8.62 -3.48
CA LYS A 238 -25.44 -8.94 -3.48
C LYS A 238 -25.13 -10.05 -4.49
N VAL A 239 -24.10 -9.83 -5.29
CA VAL A 239 -23.51 -10.83 -6.18
C VAL A 239 -22.02 -11.00 -5.80
N SER A 240 -21.63 -12.23 -5.56
CA SER A 240 -20.22 -12.56 -5.20
C SER A 240 -19.70 -13.64 -6.12
N PHE A 241 -18.47 -13.46 -6.59
CA PHE A 241 -17.77 -14.41 -7.45
C PHE A 241 -16.26 -14.29 -7.31
N THR A 242 -15.53 -15.25 -7.83
CA THR A 242 -14.07 -15.16 -8.01
C THR A 242 -13.73 -15.04 -9.48
N LEU A 243 -12.69 -14.28 -9.77
CA LEU A 243 -12.09 -14.18 -11.10
C LEU A 243 -11.12 -15.35 -11.34
N THR A 244 -10.76 -15.58 -12.60
CA THR A 244 -9.81 -16.63 -13.01
C THR A 244 -8.43 -16.50 -12.38
N ASN A 245 -8.04 -15.28 -11.95
CA ASN A 245 -6.80 -15.03 -11.20
C ASN A 245 -6.96 -15.28 -9.69
N GLY A 246 -8.16 -15.61 -9.21
CA GLY A 246 -8.48 -15.87 -7.80
C GLY A 246 -8.96 -14.66 -7.00
N LEU A 247 -9.04 -13.47 -7.60
CA LEU A 247 -9.57 -12.28 -6.92
C LEU A 247 -11.06 -12.45 -6.64
N GLN A 248 -11.45 -12.37 -5.37
CA GLN A 248 -12.86 -12.34 -4.99
C GLN A 248 -13.45 -10.96 -5.27
N VAL A 249 -14.65 -10.93 -5.82
CA VAL A 249 -15.41 -9.71 -6.11
C VAL A 249 -16.78 -9.78 -5.46
N ASP A 250 -17.10 -8.74 -4.71
CA ASP A 250 -18.39 -8.51 -4.08
C ASP A 250 -19.06 -7.29 -4.72
N VAL A 251 -20.16 -7.50 -5.43
CA VAL A 251 -20.95 -6.43 -6.04
C VAL A 251 -22.23 -6.24 -5.23
N ARG A 252 -22.50 -5.01 -4.83
CA ARG A 252 -23.73 -4.65 -4.11
C ARG A 252 -24.57 -3.70 -4.94
N LEU A 253 -25.86 -4.02 -5.06
CA LEU A 253 -26.85 -3.27 -5.80
C LEU A 253 -27.62 -2.39 -4.81
N LEU A 254 -27.58 -1.08 -4.98
CA LEU A 254 -28.03 -0.11 -3.99
C LEU A 254 -28.98 0.93 -4.58
N GLU A 255 -29.95 1.34 -3.81
CA GLU A 255 -30.71 2.55 -4.07
C GLU A 255 -29.86 3.81 -3.78
N LYS A 256 -30.06 4.87 -4.53
CA LYS A 256 -29.32 6.14 -4.38
C LYS A 256 -29.39 6.71 -2.96
N GLU A 257 -30.51 6.50 -2.30
CA GLU A 257 -30.70 7.02 -0.94
C GLU A 257 -29.76 6.42 0.09
N ASN A 258 -29.33 5.17 -0.13
CA ASN A 258 -28.45 4.43 0.78
C ASN A 258 -26.98 4.54 0.40
N PHE A 259 -26.68 5.13 -0.75
CA PHE A 259 -25.35 5.08 -1.35
C PHE A 259 -24.25 5.64 -0.46
N GLY A 260 -24.44 6.81 0.16
CA GLY A 260 -23.40 7.43 0.99
C GLY A 260 -23.09 6.60 2.25
N ALA A 261 -24.14 6.05 2.90
CA ALA A 261 -23.97 5.18 4.07
C ALA A 261 -23.27 3.86 3.68
N ALA A 262 -23.71 3.24 2.59
CA ALA A 262 -23.08 2.04 2.06
C ALA A 262 -21.61 2.32 1.63
N LEU A 263 -21.36 3.41 0.91
CA LEU A 263 -20.03 3.78 0.49
C LEU A 263 -19.08 3.96 1.67
N MET A 264 -19.53 4.64 2.72
CA MET A 264 -18.74 4.79 3.95
C MET A 264 -18.49 3.43 4.62
N TYR A 265 -19.55 2.63 4.79
CA TYR A 265 -19.46 1.33 5.46
C TYR A 265 -18.51 0.38 4.73
N PHE A 266 -18.67 0.21 3.40
CA PHE A 266 -17.84 -0.70 2.60
C PHE A 266 -16.46 -0.15 2.29
N THR A 267 -16.26 1.17 2.29
CA THR A 267 -14.91 1.75 2.20
C THR A 267 -14.08 1.40 3.43
N GLY A 268 -14.64 1.41 4.63
CA GLY A 268 -13.92 1.15 5.88
C GLY A 268 -12.92 2.30 6.20
N SER A 269 -11.82 2.01 6.92
CA SER A 269 -11.49 0.70 7.49
C SER A 269 -12.53 0.24 8.52
N LYS A 270 -12.41 -1.01 8.96
CA LYS A 270 -13.25 -1.53 10.05
C LYS A 270 -13.09 -0.67 11.31
N GLU A 271 -11.86 -0.33 11.65
CA GLU A 271 -11.51 0.47 12.83
C GLU A 271 -12.06 1.88 12.71
N HIS A 272 -11.94 2.51 11.56
CA HIS A 272 -12.55 3.80 11.26
C HIS A 272 -14.08 3.77 11.42
N ASN A 273 -14.74 2.76 10.84
CA ASN A 273 -16.18 2.57 10.97
C ASN A 273 -16.64 2.33 12.43
N VAL A 274 -15.83 1.59 13.20
CA VAL A 274 -16.13 1.35 14.64
C VAL A 274 -16.08 2.68 15.40
N ALA A 275 -15.06 3.50 15.17
CA ALA A 275 -14.92 4.80 15.82
C ALA A 275 -16.05 5.77 15.41
N LEU A 276 -16.43 5.82 14.12
CA LEU A 276 -17.57 6.64 13.68
C LEU A 276 -18.90 6.18 14.27
N ARG A 277 -19.12 4.88 14.36
CA ARG A 277 -20.33 4.34 15.02
C ARG A 277 -20.36 4.66 16.51
N GLY A 278 -19.21 4.56 17.20
CA GLY A 278 -19.09 4.99 18.60
C GLY A 278 -19.54 6.45 18.77
N ARG A 279 -18.97 7.35 17.95
CA ARG A 279 -19.35 8.76 17.95
C ARG A 279 -20.84 8.99 17.64
N ALA A 280 -21.38 8.29 16.65
CA ALA A 280 -22.82 8.38 16.36
C ALA A 280 -23.67 7.98 17.56
N ASN A 281 -23.32 6.89 18.26
CA ASN A 281 -24.01 6.42 19.45
C ASN A 281 -23.96 7.46 20.58
N ASP A 282 -22.80 8.09 20.81
CA ASP A 282 -22.63 9.15 21.82
C ASP A 282 -23.52 10.37 21.53
N MET A 283 -23.86 10.59 20.24
CA MET A 283 -24.76 11.65 19.79
C MET A 283 -26.24 11.22 19.73
N GLY A 284 -26.58 10.00 20.21
CA GLY A 284 -27.94 9.48 20.14
C GLY A 284 -28.38 9.03 18.75
N LEU A 285 -27.41 8.74 17.87
CA LEU A 285 -27.60 8.27 16.50
C LEU A 285 -27.08 6.84 16.33
N THR A 286 -27.50 6.16 15.29
CA THR A 286 -26.96 4.86 14.84
C THR A 286 -26.52 4.97 13.38
N LEU A 287 -25.38 4.36 13.04
CA LEU A 287 -24.80 4.36 11.69
C LEU A 287 -24.59 2.91 11.24
N ASN A 288 -25.15 2.58 10.09
CA ASN A 288 -24.97 1.31 9.41
C ASN A 288 -24.83 1.52 7.88
N GLU A 289 -24.81 0.44 7.10
CA GLU A 289 -24.70 0.47 5.64
C GLU A 289 -25.93 1.07 4.91
N TYR A 290 -27.04 1.29 5.61
CA TYR A 290 -28.27 1.82 5.02
C TYR A 290 -28.44 3.32 5.29
N ALA A 291 -28.11 3.78 6.50
CA ALA A 291 -28.35 5.16 6.90
C ALA A 291 -27.61 5.58 8.17
N LEU A 292 -27.55 6.87 8.40
CA LEU A 292 -27.45 7.49 9.72
C LEU A 292 -28.87 7.76 10.21
N ALA A 293 -29.27 7.24 11.38
CA ALA A 293 -30.62 7.34 11.93
C ALA A 293 -30.61 7.64 13.43
N THR A 294 -31.77 7.99 14.01
CA THR A 294 -31.92 8.16 15.46
C THR A 294 -32.00 6.80 16.15
N LEU A 295 -31.39 6.65 17.34
CA LEU A 295 -31.48 5.42 18.15
C LEU A 295 -32.90 5.07 18.58
N LYS A 296 -33.74 6.11 18.81
CA LYS A 296 -35.15 5.95 19.19
C LYS A 296 -36.05 6.32 18.02
N GLY A 297 -36.55 5.33 17.32
CA GLY A 297 -37.58 5.52 16.30
C GLY A 297 -37.10 5.42 14.86
N GLU A 298 -35.86 4.99 14.62
CA GLU A 298 -35.30 4.65 13.30
C GLU A 298 -35.48 5.75 12.23
N LYS A 299 -35.68 7.00 12.67
CA LYS A 299 -35.81 8.12 11.74
C LYS A 299 -34.48 8.40 11.09
N ARG A 300 -34.43 8.22 9.78
CA ARG A 300 -33.26 8.57 8.96
C ARG A 300 -32.95 10.07 9.07
N VAL A 301 -31.69 10.41 9.34
CA VAL A 301 -31.19 11.78 9.45
C VAL A 301 -30.09 12.11 8.43
N GLY A 302 -29.56 11.08 7.73
CA GLY A 302 -28.56 11.22 6.67
C GLY A 302 -28.21 9.89 6.03
N GLY A 303 -27.32 9.90 5.04
CA GLY A 303 -26.80 8.69 4.41
C GLY A 303 -26.85 8.70 2.88
N ARG A 304 -27.29 9.78 2.25
CA ARG A 304 -27.24 9.94 0.79
C ARG A 304 -25.82 10.13 0.29
N THR A 305 -25.02 10.89 1.03
CA THR A 305 -23.59 11.10 0.76
C THR A 305 -22.76 10.89 2.02
N GLU A 306 -21.49 10.63 1.87
CA GLU A 306 -20.56 10.52 3.01
C GLU A 306 -20.39 11.85 3.72
N GLU A 307 -20.32 12.97 2.95
CA GLU A 307 -20.19 14.33 3.48
C GLU A 307 -21.35 14.67 4.40
N GLU A 308 -22.57 14.27 4.04
CA GLU A 308 -23.76 14.46 4.90
C GLU A 308 -23.57 13.76 6.24
N ILE A 309 -23.05 12.54 6.26
CA ILE A 309 -22.82 11.76 7.48
C ILE A 309 -21.76 12.43 8.35
N TYR A 310 -20.59 12.80 7.76
CA TYR A 310 -19.53 13.51 8.49
C TYR A 310 -20.04 14.82 9.09
N ALA A 311 -20.75 15.62 8.30
CA ALA A 311 -21.32 16.88 8.78
C ALA A 311 -22.32 16.69 9.94
N LYS A 312 -23.20 15.67 9.86
CA LYS A 312 -24.11 15.32 10.97
C LYS A 312 -23.39 14.86 12.23
N LEU A 313 -22.23 14.21 12.07
CA LEU A 313 -21.36 13.81 13.17
C LEU A 313 -20.43 14.94 13.64
N LYS A 314 -20.56 16.15 13.11
CA LYS A 314 -19.72 17.33 13.41
C LYS A 314 -18.23 17.08 13.13
N LEU A 315 -17.94 16.51 11.98
CA LEU A 315 -16.60 16.21 11.49
C LEU A 315 -16.41 16.81 10.11
N ASP A 316 -15.19 17.23 9.81
CA ASP A 316 -14.78 17.44 8.42
C ASP A 316 -14.81 16.11 7.67
N PHE A 317 -15.04 16.16 6.35
CA PHE A 317 -14.99 14.97 5.52
C PHE A 317 -13.59 14.36 5.54
N VAL A 318 -13.50 13.11 5.95
CA VAL A 318 -12.25 12.36 5.95
C VAL A 318 -12.05 11.67 4.60
N PRO A 319 -11.01 12.03 3.83
CA PRO A 319 -10.67 11.33 2.59
C PRO A 319 -10.47 9.82 2.82
N PRO A 320 -10.88 8.97 1.87
CA PRO A 320 -10.77 7.50 2.01
C PRO A 320 -9.36 7.03 2.38
N GLU A 321 -8.32 7.66 1.83
CA GLU A 321 -6.93 7.32 2.05
C GLU A 321 -6.49 7.47 3.52
N LEU A 322 -7.17 8.30 4.28
CA LEU A 322 -6.86 8.55 5.71
C LEU A 322 -7.64 7.65 6.66
N ARG A 323 -8.63 6.89 6.20
CA ARG A 323 -9.57 6.13 7.04
C ARG A 323 -8.97 4.84 7.59
N GLU A 324 -7.92 4.94 8.40
CA GLU A 324 -7.22 3.80 9.02
C GLU A 324 -7.23 3.88 10.57
N ASN A 325 -7.99 4.79 11.15
CA ASN A 325 -8.07 5.08 12.59
C ASN A 325 -6.69 5.43 13.19
N THR A 326 -5.94 6.28 12.48
CA THR A 326 -4.59 6.77 12.88
C THR A 326 -4.57 8.23 13.31
N GLY A 327 -5.73 8.72 13.82
CA GLY A 327 -5.89 10.09 14.31
C GLY A 327 -6.73 10.99 13.39
N GLU A 328 -7.24 10.49 12.26
CA GLU A 328 -8.01 11.28 11.29
C GLU A 328 -9.36 11.77 11.85
N ILE A 329 -9.99 11.02 12.75
CA ILE A 329 -11.27 11.43 13.36
C ILE A 329 -11.04 12.63 14.31
N ALA A 330 -10.01 12.58 15.14
CA ALA A 330 -9.65 13.69 16.01
C ALA A 330 -9.19 14.92 15.21
N ALA A 331 -8.47 14.72 14.11
CA ALA A 331 -8.07 15.79 13.21
C ALA A 331 -9.29 16.42 12.52
N ALA A 332 -10.27 15.60 12.07
CA ALA A 332 -11.51 16.06 11.47
C ALA A 332 -12.38 16.87 12.44
N GLU A 333 -12.44 16.45 13.71
CA GLU A 333 -13.15 17.18 14.77
C GLU A 333 -12.52 18.54 15.07
N GLN A 334 -11.19 18.62 14.99
CA GLN A 334 -10.42 19.85 15.27
C GLN A 334 -10.23 20.74 14.03
N HIS A 335 -10.78 20.36 12.88
CA HIS A 335 -10.55 21.05 11.60
C HIS A 335 -9.06 21.14 11.21
N LYS A 336 -8.32 20.05 11.48
CA LYS A 336 -6.86 19.93 11.25
C LYS A 336 -6.47 18.83 10.27
N LEU A 337 -7.42 18.37 9.45
CA LEU A 337 -7.07 17.45 8.37
C LEU A 337 -6.08 18.12 7.40
N PRO A 338 -5.08 17.38 6.88
CA PRO A 338 -4.12 17.95 5.95
C PRO A 338 -4.77 18.29 4.60
N HIS A 339 -4.29 19.34 3.96
CA HIS A 339 -4.57 19.59 2.55
C HIS A 339 -3.78 18.62 1.68
N LEU A 340 -4.34 17.44 1.47
CA LEU A 340 -3.66 16.34 0.80
C LEU A 340 -3.19 16.71 -0.60
N LEU A 341 -1.99 16.22 -0.93
CA LEU A 341 -1.41 16.28 -2.27
C LEU A 341 -2.40 15.79 -3.32
N MET A 342 -2.42 16.43 -4.47
CA MET A 342 -3.23 16.03 -5.63
C MET A 342 -2.33 15.69 -6.83
N LEU A 343 -2.79 14.81 -7.72
CA LEU A 343 -2.03 14.43 -8.92
C LEU A 343 -1.61 15.64 -9.77
N LYS A 344 -2.48 16.64 -9.91
CA LYS A 344 -2.19 17.90 -10.64
C LYS A 344 -1.09 18.77 -10.03
N ASP A 345 -0.72 18.50 -8.76
CA ASP A 345 0.35 19.25 -8.09
C ASP A 345 1.73 18.78 -8.53
N ILE A 346 1.86 17.55 -9.02
CA ILE A 346 3.11 17.00 -9.53
C ILE A 346 3.49 17.72 -10.82
N LYS A 347 4.73 18.21 -10.88
CA LYS A 347 5.27 18.97 -12.01
C LYS A 347 6.31 18.21 -12.81
N GLY A 348 6.95 17.21 -12.21
CA GLY A 348 7.96 16.40 -12.88
C GLY A 348 8.05 15.01 -12.31
N ASP A 349 8.67 14.11 -13.08
CA ASP A 349 9.01 12.74 -12.70
C ASP A 349 10.53 12.58 -12.72
N LEU A 350 11.10 12.02 -11.66
CA LEU A 350 12.54 12.10 -11.39
C LEU A 350 13.25 10.75 -11.41
N GLN A 351 12.57 9.70 -11.81
CA GLN A 351 13.18 8.38 -12.02
C GLN A 351 12.49 7.68 -13.17
N MET A 352 13.23 7.54 -14.27
CA MET A 352 12.82 6.77 -15.45
C MET A 352 14.03 6.39 -16.28
N HIS A 353 13.89 5.32 -17.04
CA HIS A 353 14.94 4.66 -17.78
C HIS A 353 14.71 4.77 -19.28
N SER A 354 15.81 4.92 -20.04
CA SER A 354 15.81 4.96 -21.49
C SER A 354 16.44 3.70 -22.10
N THR A 355 16.45 3.62 -23.43
CA THR A 355 17.17 2.55 -24.15
C THR A 355 18.68 2.59 -23.95
N ALA A 356 19.22 3.55 -23.21
CA ALA A 356 20.64 3.57 -22.85
C ALA A 356 20.96 2.50 -21.81
N SER A 357 20.05 2.20 -20.88
CA SER A 357 20.15 1.08 -19.93
C SER A 357 19.13 -0.02 -20.27
N ASP A 358 18.05 -0.16 -19.52
CA ASP A 358 17.04 -1.21 -19.64
C ASP A 358 15.63 -0.72 -19.97
N GLY A 359 15.43 0.58 -20.12
CA GLY A 359 14.20 1.15 -20.63
C GLY A 359 13.91 0.72 -22.08
N LYS A 360 12.64 0.79 -22.48
CA LYS A 360 12.18 0.35 -23.80
C LYS A 360 11.97 1.47 -24.80
N ASN A 361 12.02 2.71 -24.34
CA ASN A 361 11.75 3.89 -25.16
C ASN A 361 12.94 4.84 -25.17
N SER A 362 13.08 5.64 -26.23
CA SER A 362 14.08 6.70 -26.33
C SER A 362 13.77 7.84 -25.34
N ILE A 363 14.76 8.69 -25.09
CA ILE A 363 14.58 9.89 -24.25
C ILE A 363 13.47 10.76 -24.81
N GLU A 364 13.42 10.93 -26.12
CA GLU A 364 12.48 11.78 -26.84
C GLU A 364 11.04 11.23 -26.70
N GLU A 365 10.85 9.89 -26.80
CA GLU A 365 9.55 9.24 -26.58
C GLU A 365 9.09 9.36 -25.12
N MET A 366 9.99 9.19 -24.14
CA MET A 366 9.67 9.36 -22.73
C MET A 366 9.28 10.82 -22.43
N ALA A 367 10.03 11.78 -23.00
CA ALA A 367 9.75 13.21 -22.84
C ALA A 367 8.37 13.59 -23.41
N GLU A 368 8.05 13.12 -24.62
CA GLU A 368 6.74 13.39 -25.23
C GLU A 368 5.59 12.80 -24.42
N ALA A 369 5.71 11.55 -23.95
CA ALA A 369 4.70 10.91 -23.13
C ALA A 369 4.50 11.63 -21.79
N ALA A 370 5.58 12.05 -21.14
CA ALA A 370 5.53 12.84 -19.91
C ALA A 370 4.87 14.22 -20.12
N ARG A 371 5.18 14.89 -21.24
CA ARG A 371 4.56 16.15 -21.63
C ARG A 371 3.05 16.00 -21.82
N GLN A 372 2.59 14.91 -22.44
CA GLN A 372 1.16 14.61 -22.61
C GLN A 372 0.44 14.40 -21.28
N LEU A 373 1.14 13.89 -20.27
CA LEU A 373 0.63 13.77 -18.89
C LEU A 373 0.66 15.09 -18.10
N GLY A 374 1.20 16.17 -18.69
CA GLY A 374 1.24 17.51 -18.10
C GLY A 374 2.47 17.78 -17.23
N HIS A 375 3.51 16.95 -17.31
CA HIS A 375 4.78 17.22 -16.64
C HIS A 375 5.51 18.39 -17.30
N GLN A 376 6.18 19.20 -16.50
CA GLN A 376 7.01 20.34 -16.93
C GLN A 376 8.47 19.93 -17.11
N TYR A 377 8.92 18.90 -16.40
CA TYR A 377 10.26 18.35 -16.49
C TYR A 377 10.28 16.87 -16.13
N ILE A 378 11.33 16.19 -16.60
CA ILE A 378 11.65 14.80 -16.26
C ILE A 378 13.14 14.69 -15.99
N ALA A 379 13.55 13.67 -15.23
CA ALA A 379 14.95 13.25 -15.14
C ALA A 379 15.11 11.86 -15.73
N ILE A 380 15.99 11.71 -16.71
CA ILE A 380 16.42 10.40 -17.21
C ILE A 380 17.48 9.89 -16.26
N THR A 381 17.25 8.74 -15.65
CA THR A 381 18.09 8.19 -14.56
C THR A 381 18.55 6.78 -14.86
N ASP A 382 19.11 6.58 -16.05
CA ASP A 382 19.67 5.29 -16.45
C ASP A 382 20.67 4.75 -15.42
N HIS A 383 20.72 3.43 -15.25
CA HIS A 383 21.50 2.75 -14.21
C HIS A 383 23.01 2.96 -14.34
N SER A 384 23.71 3.02 -13.19
CA SER A 384 25.17 3.04 -13.12
C SER A 384 25.79 1.66 -13.38
N LYS A 385 27.10 1.64 -13.55
CA LYS A 385 27.89 0.53 -14.12
C LYS A 385 27.73 -0.81 -13.40
N THR A 386 27.50 -0.83 -12.08
CA THR A 386 27.42 -2.08 -11.29
C THR A 386 26.16 -2.87 -11.61
N VAL A 387 25.08 -2.24 -12.07
CA VAL A 387 23.84 -2.92 -12.44
C VAL A 387 23.95 -3.50 -13.86
N THR A 388 24.80 -4.50 -14.01
CA THR A 388 25.12 -5.11 -15.33
C THR A 388 23.91 -5.77 -16.00
N VAL A 389 22.97 -6.32 -15.19
CA VAL A 389 21.73 -6.94 -15.71
C VAL A 389 20.81 -5.92 -16.38
N ALA A 390 20.90 -4.65 -16.00
CA ALA A 390 20.19 -3.53 -16.60
C ALA A 390 21.02 -2.78 -17.64
N ASN A 391 22.14 -3.35 -18.12
CA ASN A 391 23.06 -2.69 -19.07
C ASN A 391 23.59 -1.34 -18.54
N GLY A 392 23.84 -1.24 -17.23
CA GLY A 392 24.29 -0.01 -16.57
C GLY A 392 25.45 0.68 -17.28
N LEU A 393 25.46 2.01 -17.23
CA LEU A 393 26.42 2.81 -17.97
C LEU A 393 27.75 2.90 -17.21
N ASP A 394 28.85 2.56 -17.88
CA ASP A 394 30.18 2.91 -17.41
C ASP A 394 30.41 4.44 -17.49
N GLU A 395 31.46 4.94 -16.87
CA GLU A 395 31.72 6.40 -16.80
C GLU A 395 31.83 7.07 -18.15
N LYS A 396 32.39 6.38 -19.17
CA LYS A 396 32.50 6.92 -20.54
C LYS A 396 31.13 7.04 -21.19
N ARG A 397 30.27 5.99 -21.06
CA ARG A 397 28.88 5.99 -21.55
C ARG A 397 28.06 7.03 -20.80
N ALA A 398 28.21 7.11 -19.47
CA ALA A 398 27.52 8.09 -18.64
C ALA A 398 27.87 9.54 -19.06
N ALA A 399 29.15 9.88 -19.22
CA ALA A 399 29.54 11.20 -19.68
C ALA A 399 28.97 11.55 -21.07
N ALA A 400 28.99 10.60 -22.01
CA ALA A 400 28.39 10.80 -23.33
C ALA A 400 26.87 10.98 -23.26
N HIS A 401 26.20 10.22 -22.37
CA HIS A 401 24.75 10.28 -22.15
C HIS A 401 24.32 11.61 -21.52
N ILE A 402 25.02 12.06 -20.48
CA ILE A 402 24.84 13.38 -19.86
C ILE A 402 24.97 14.49 -20.91
N LYS A 403 26.02 14.43 -21.72
CA LYS A 403 26.23 15.40 -22.80
C LYS A 403 25.09 15.39 -23.83
N LYS A 404 24.59 14.19 -24.20
CA LYS A 404 23.42 14.05 -25.09
C LYS A 404 22.21 14.73 -24.48
N ILE A 405 21.88 14.44 -23.21
CA ILE A 405 20.71 15.03 -22.53
C ILE A 405 20.83 16.55 -22.46
N HIS A 406 21.98 17.07 -22.06
CA HIS A 406 22.21 18.53 -22.01
C HIS A 406 22.14 19.21 -23.39
N SER A 407 22.26 18.47 -24.47
CA SER A 407 22.11 19.01 -25.83
C SER A 407 20.66 19.06 -26.31
N LEU A 408 19.71 18.46 -25.57
CA LEU A 408 18.29 18.46 -25.92
C LEU A 408 17.67 19.84 -25.72
N SER A 409 16.90 20.28 -26.69
CA SER A 409 16.23 21.57 -26.65
C SER A 409 14.88 21.47 -25.96
N GLU A 410 14.74 22.12 -24.79
CA GLU A 410 13.45 22.24 -24.09
C GLU A 410 12.37 22.88 -25.00
N LYS A 411 12.76 23.85 -25.84
CA LYS A 411 11.84 24.51 -26.78
C LYS A 411 11.30 23.56 -27.84
N GLU A 412 12.13 22.60 -28.31
CA GLU A 412 11.72 21.62 -29.32
C GLU A 412 10.90 20.51 -28.73
N LEU A 413 11.29 20.02 -27.53
CA LEU A 413 10.58 18.95 -26.83
C LEU A 413 9.31 19.42 -26.10
N GLY A 414 9.22 20.72 -25.79
CA GLY A 414 8.11 21.29 -24.99
C GLY A 414 8.11 20.83 -23.52
N ILE A 415 9.21 20.24 -23.07
CA ILE A 415 9.43 19.75 -21.69
C ILE A 415 10.94 19.79 -21.40
N ARG A 416 11.32 20.08 -20.17
CA ARG A 416 12.71 20.07 -19.74
C ARG A 416 13.17 18.66 -19.38
N VAL A 417 14.26 18.21 -19.97
CA VAL A 417 14.89 16.92 -19.66
C VAL A 417 16.15 17.18 -18.83
N LEU A 418 16.20 16.59 -17.64
CA LEU A 418 17.32 16.69 -16.71
C LEU A 418 18.24 15.47 -16.87
N ALA A 419 19.55 15.69 -16.86
CA ALA A 419 20.53 14.62 -16.84
C ALA A 419 20.61 14.05 -15.41
N GLY A 420 20.06 12.85 -15.22
CA GLY A 420 20.13 12.12 -13.97
C GLY A 420 20.87 10.80 -14.12
N ALA A 421 21.07 10.12 -12.99
CA ALA A 421 21.48 8.73 -12.94
C ALA A 421 20.93 8.05 -11.70
N GLU A 422 20.52 6.79 -11.84
CA GLU A 422 20.30 5.90 -10.71
C GLU A 422 21.62 5.22 -10.37
N VAL A 423 22.26 5.75 -9.32
CA VAL A 423 23.62 5.37 -8.89
C VAL A 423 23.52 4.31 -7.80
N ASP A 424 24.14 3.14 -8.01
CA ASP A 424 24.15 2.08 -7.00
C ASP A 424 24.94 2.51 -5.76
N ILE A 425 24.40 2.23 -4.58
CA ILE A 425 25.09 2.38 -3.31
C ILE A 425 25.86 1.09 -3.08
N MET A 426 27.19 1.16 -3.05
CA MET A 426 28.06 0.02 -2.86
C MET A 426 27.95 -0.54 -1.44
N LYS A 427 28.53 -1.70 -1.17
CA LYS A 427 28.42 -2.39 0.13
C LYS A 427 28.86 -1.55 1.31
N ASP A 428 29.86 -0.70 1.14
CA ASP A 428 30.43 0.22 2.13
C ASP A 428 29.73 1.59 2.19
N GLY A 429 28.74 1.82 1.32
CA GLY A 429 28.01 3.08 1.20
C GLY A 429 28.61 4.08 0.23
N GLU A 430 29.73 3.76 -0.45
CA GLU A 430 30.24 4.57 -1.56
C GLU A 430 29.27 4.53 -2.76
N LEU A 431 29.32 5.58 -3.59
CA LEU A 431 28.52 5.65 -4.82
C LEU A 431 29.29 5.06 -6.00
N ASP A 432 28.58 4.39 -6.89
CA ASP A 432 29.15 3.64 -8.04
C ASP A 432 29.77 4.53 -9.15
N TYR A 433 29.67 5.86 -9.03
CA TYR A 433 30.34 6.81 -9.92
C TYR A 433 31.35 7.68 -9.18
N SER A 434 32.42 8.09 -9.90
CA SER A 434 33.35 9.09 -9.40
C SER A 434 32.72 10.48 -9.26
N ASP A 435 33.30 11.31 -8.40
CA ASP A 435 32.88 12.70 -8.22
C ASP A 435 32.88 13.50 -9.53
N GLU A 436 33.77 13.13 -10.48
CA GLU A 436 33.84 13.75 -11.81
C GLU A 436 32.53 13.55 -12.58
N ILE A 437 31.94 12.35 -12.56
CA ILE A 437 30.67 12.07 -13.21
C ILE A 437 29.51 12.64 -12.39
N LEU A 438 29.50 12.41 -11.07
CA LEU A 438 28.43 12.89 -10.19
C LEU A 438 28.25 14.41 -10.27
N SER A 439 29.33 15.17 -10.42
CA SER A 439 29.28 16.64 -10.52
C SER A 439 28.64 17.17 -11.80
N GLN A 440 28.55 16.35 -12.85
CA GLN A 440 27.96 16.70 -14.14
C GLN A 440 26.44 16.43 -14.19
N LEU A 441 25.91 15.66 -13.24
CA LEU A 441 24.49 15.32 -13.17
C LEU A 441 23.66 16.48 -12.59
N ASP A 442 22.47 16.67 -13.12
CA ASP A 442 21.45 17.56 -12.55
C ASP A 442 20.76 16.89 -11.34
N VAL A 443 20.51 15.59 -11.44
CA VAL A 443 19.81 14.79 -10.43
C VAL A 443 20.56 13.48 -10.17
N VAL A 444 20.92 13.25 -8.90
CA VAL A 444 21.56 12.01 -8.43
C VAL A 444 20.58 11.24 -7.54
N VAL A 445 20.11 10.13 -8.06
CA VAL A 445 19.22 9.19 -7.39
C VAL A 445 20.06 7.99 -6.95
N CYS A 446 20.07 7.67 -5.66
CA CYS A 446 20.90 6.60 -5.10
C CYS A 446 20.06 5.42 -4.67
N SER A 447 20.42 4.21 -5.05
CA SER A 447 19.64 3.00 -4.81
C SER A 447 20.51 1.81 -4.41
N VAL A 448 19.88 0.76 -3.88
CA VAL A 448 20.53 -0.50 -3.49
C VAL A 448 20.06 -1.63 -4.39
N HIS A 449 20.94 -2.13 -5.26
CA HIS A 449 20.68 -3.30 -6.13
C HIS A 449 21.57 -4.50 -5.83
N SER A 450 22.60 -4.32 -5.04
CA SER A 450 23.57 -5.36 -4.66
C SER A 450 23.61 -5.56 -3.15
N TYR A 451 24.11 -6.71 -2.67
CA TYR A 451 24.28 -7.00 -1.24
C TYR A 451 23.01 -6.70 -0.39
N MET A 452 21.85 -7.12 -0.89
CA MET A 452 20.53 -6.82 -0.30
C MET A 452 20.28 -7.49 1.05
N ASN A 453 21.05 -8.54 1.41
CA ASN A 453 20.87 -9.36 2.61
C ASN A 453 21.83 -8.97 3.74
N LEU A 454 22.24 -7.71 3.81
CA LEU A 454 23.01 -7.21 4.97
C LEU A 454 22.12 -7.22 6.22
N ASP A 455 22.75 -7.42 7.38
CA ASP A 455 22.07 -7.26 8.65
C ASP A 455 21.71 -5.79 8.91
N ARG A 456 20.82 -5.57 9.89
CA ARG A 456 20.29 -4.25 10.20
C ARG A 456 21.37 -3.20 10.48
N PRO A 457 22.43 -3.47 11.31
CA PRO A 457 23.49 -2.50 11.50
C PRO A 457 24.24 -2.16 10.22
N ALA A 458 24.69 -3.17 9.45
CA ALA A 458 25.46 -2.97 8.24
C ALA A 458 24.64 -2.23 7.15
N MET A 459 23.36 -2.57 6.97
CA MET A 459 22.50 -1.86 6.04
C MET A 459 22.25 -0.41 6.48
N THR A 460 22.11 -0.16 7.78
CA THR A 460 21.96 1.20 8.31
C THR A 460 23.20 2.04 8.02
N GLU A 461 24.39 1.54 8.36
CA GLU A 461 25.66 2.24 8.10
C GLU A 461 25.88 2.52 6.60
N ARG A 462 25.51 1.57 5.75
CA ARG A 462 25.54 1.74 4.30
C ARG A 462 24.72 2.94 3.83
N TYR A 463 23.48 3.07 4.31
CA TYR A 463 22.64 4.22 3.99
C TYR A 463 23.19 5.52 4.58
N LEU A 464 23.68 5.50 5.81
CA LEU A 464 24.25 6.68 6.46
C LEU A 464 25.45 7.21 5.67
N ALA A 465 26.38 6.32 5.26
CA ALA A 465 27.53 6.69 4.46
C ALA A 465 27.11 7.28 3.09
N ALA A 466 26.16 6.67 2.40
CA ALA A 466 25.64 7.18 1.14
C ALA A 466 24.94 8.56 1.31
N ILE A 467 24.20 8.77 2.39
CA ILE A 467 23.51 10.05 2.67
C ILE A 467 24.51 11.16 2.99
N GLU A 468 25.64 10.85 3.62
CA GLU A 468 26.71 11.80 3.91
C GLU A 468 27.47 12.25 2.65
N ASN A 469 27.42 11.48 1.57
CA ASN A 469 28.02 11.86 0.29
C ASN A 469 27.39 13.17 -0.23
N PRO A 470 28.20 14.20 -0.58
CA PRO A 470 27.70 15.51 -0.99
C PRO A 470 26.86 15.50 -2.27
N TYR A 471 27.00 14.47 -3.11
CA TYR A 471 26.24 14.33 -4.36
C TYR A 471 24.91 13.60 -4.19
N THR A 472 24.69 12.82 -3.14
CA THR A 472 23.42 12.11 -2.92
C THR A 472 22.28 13.09 -2.74
N GLN A 473 21.28 13.05 -3.59
CA GLN A 473 20.13 13.97 -3.54
C GLN A 473 18.83 13.26 -3.17
N ILE A 474 18.63 12.06 -3.68
CA ILE A 474 17.42 11.26 -3.50
C ILE A 474 17.83 9.83 -3.19
N ILE A 475 17.21 9.19 -2.19
CA ILE A 475 17.29 7.74 -1.99
C ILE A 475 16.08 7.12 -2.66
N ALA A 476 16.33 6.30 -3.69
CA ALA A 476 15.29 5.62 -4.47
C ALA A 476 14.85 4.32 -3.82
N HIS A 477 13.55 3.97 -4.02
CA HIS A 477 12.91 2.76 -3.47
C HIS A 477 13.57 2.28 -2.18
N PRO A 478 13.53 3.10 -1.11
CA PRO A 478 14.46 3.04 0.02
C PRO A 478 14.41 1.73 0.81
N THR A 479 13.30 1.00 0.76
CA THR A 479 13.20 -0.28 1.46
C THR A 479 13.51 -1.47 0.56
N GLY A 480 13.66 -1.26 -0.74
CA GLY A 480 13.95 -2.31 -1.72
C GLY A 480 12.91 -3.42 -1.79
N ARG A 481 11.73 -3.23 -1.20
CA ARG A 481 10.66 -4.22 -1.20
C ARG A 481 10.10 -4.45 -2.60
N LEU A 482 9.60 -5.66 -2.83
CA LEU A 482 8.70 -5.97 -3.93
C LEU A 482 7.44 -6.60 -3.34
N LEU A 483 6.33 -5.94 -3.47
CA LEU A 483 5.05 -6.37 -2.90
C LEU A 483 4.72 -7.79 -3.37
N LEU A 484 4.32 -8.63 -2.43
CA LEU A 484 4.00 -10.05 -2.64
C LEU A 484 5.17 -10.94 -3.12
N ARG A 485 6.41 -10.42 -3.19
CA ARG A 485 7.60 -11.14 -3.70
C ARG A 485 8.83 -11.04 -2.83
N ARG A 486 9.15 -9.86 -2.28
CA ARG A 486 10.36 -9.61 -1.50
C ARG A 486 10.09 -8.65 -0.36
N ASP A 487 10.50 -9.03 0.82
CA ASP A 487 10.41 -8.17 2.01
C ASP A 487 11.35 -6.96 1.89
N ALA A 488 11.05 -5.92 2.69
CA ALA A 488 11.87 -4.74 2.83
C ALA A 488 13.25 -5.10 3.43
N PHE A 489 14.27 -4.32 3.07
CA PHE A 489 15.57 -4.37 3.75
C PHE A 489 15.40 -4.09 5.25
N ASP A 490 16.21 -4.77 6.06
CA ASP A 490 16.23 -4.53 7.50
C ASP A 490 17.29 -3.45 7.83
N TYR A 491 16.83 -2.25 8.15
CA TYR A 491 17.66 -1.15 8.62
C TYR A 491 16.91 -0.23 9.59
N ASP A 492 17.63 0.66 10.26
CA ASP A 492 17.08 1.63 11.18
C ASP A 492 16.52 2.83 10.40
N MET A 493 15.23 2.75 10.06
CA MET A 493 14.53 3.79 9.30
C MET A 493 14.60 5.16 9.98
N GLU A 494 14.51 5.21 11.31
CA GLU A 494 14.53 6.49 12.04
C GLU A 494 15.88 7.18 11.91
N LYS A 495 16.99 6.44 12.11
CA LYS A 495 18.34 6.98 11.92
C LYS A 495 18.57 7.45 10.49
N VAL A 496 18.11 6.69 9.52
CA VAL A 496 18.22 7.05 8.10
C VAL A 496 17.44 8.31 7.79
N LEU A 497 16.20 8.44 8.29
CA LEU A 497 15.40 9.66 8.11
C LEU A 497 16.01 10.88 8.81
N ASP A 498 16.56 10.69 10.01
CA ASP A 498 17.25 11.78 10.73
C ASP A 498 18.50 12.25 9.96
N ALA A 499 19.26 11.33 9.38
CA ALA A 499 20.37 11.65 8.49
C ALA A 499 19.89 12.38 7.21
N CYS A 500 18.81 11.91 6.58
CA CYS A 500 18.21 12.60 5.43
C CYS A 500 17.79 14.03 5.77
N ALA A 501 17.15 14.25 6.92
CA ALA A 501 16.76 15.59 7.39
C ALA A 501 18.00 16.48 7.60
N LYS A 502 19.05 15.94 8.24
CA LYS A 502 20.29 16.65 8.53
C LYS A 502 21.04 17.03 7.24
N HIS A 503 21.13 16.14 6.28
CA HIS A 503 21.90 16.32 5.05
C HIS A 503 21.08 16.85 3.87
N GLY A 504 19.77 17.11 4.03
CA GLY A 504 18.88 17.61 2.99
C GLY A 504 18.68 16.62 1.84
N VAL A 505 18.75 15.31 2.12
CA VAL A 505 18.49 14.24 1.16
C VAL A 505 16.99 13.94 1.15
N ALA A 506 16.39 13.83 -0.03
CA ALA A 506 15.00 13.46 -0.17
C ALA A 506 14.83 11.93 -0.20
N MET A 507 13.67 11.46 0.26
CA MET A 507 13.28 10.06 0.14
C MET A 507 12.29 9.90 -1.01
N GLU A 508 12.45 8.84 -1.78
CA GLU A 508 11.51 8.54 -2.84
C GLU A 508 10.22 7.89 -2.31
N CYS A 509 9.11 8.23 -2.94
CA CYS A 509 7.90 7.43 -3.00
C CYS A 509 7.79 6.86 -4.42
N ASN A 510 8.40 5.71 -4.66
CA ASN A 510 8.36 5.00 -5.91
C ASN A 510 6.92 4.54 -6.21
N SER A 511 6.43 4.90 -7.39
CA SER A 511 5.03 4.69 -7.77
C SER A 511 4.79 3.37 -8.49
N TYR A 512 5.83 2.59 -8.77
CA TYR A 512 5.69 1.33 -9.47
C TYR A 512 4.79 0.38 -8.65
N PRO A 513 3.73 -0.21 -9.23
CA PRO A 513 2.69 -0.90 -8.46
C PRO A 513 3.18 -2.08 -7.62
N ASP A 514 4.27 -2.73 -8.01
CA ASP A 514 4.85 -3.82 -7.23
C ASP A 514 5.88 -3.36 -6.18
N ARG A 515 6.20 -2.06 -6.11
CA ARG A 515 7.06 -1.45 -5.09
C ARG A 515 6.28 -0.61 -4.08
N LEU A 516 5.67 0.48 -4.53
CA LEU A 516 5.03 1.54 -3.73
C LEU A 516 5.87 1.88 -2.49
N ASP A 517 7.12 2.27 -2.74
CA ASP A 517 8.19 2.40 -1.77
C ASP A 517 8.72 3.85 -1.74
N LEU A 518 8.53 4.56 -0.68
CA LEU A 518 8.14 4.25 0.69
C LEU A 518 6.65 3.98 0.87
N LYS A 519 6.36 3.14 1.88
CA LYS A 519 5.05 2.90 2.44
C LYS A 519 4.47 4.16 3.14
N ASP A 520 3.14 4.21 3.23
CA ASP A 520 2.37 5.30 3.87
C ASP A 520 2.86 5.70 5.27
N VAL A 521 3.17 4.74 6.13
CA VAL A 521 3.67 4.99 7.50
C VAL A 521 5.02 5.72 7.46
N TYR A 522 5.95 5.28 6.61
CA TYR A 522 7.26 5.93 6.51
C TYR A 522 7.18 7.30 5.83
N LEU A 523 6.25 7.50 4.89
CA LEU A 523 5.97 8.82 4.32
C LEU A 523 5.46 9.79 5.38
N ARG A 524 4.63 9.32 6.32
CA ARG A 524 4.22 10.11 7.48
C ARG A 524 5.40 10.46 8.38
N MET A 525 6.30 9.51 8.64
CA MET A 525 7.54 9.77 9.38
C MET A 525 8.44 10.80 8.69
N CYS A 526 8.53 10.77 7.34
CA CYS A 526 9.23 11.80 6.58
C CYS A 526 8.64 13.20 6.85
N LYS A 527 7.31 13.33 6.77
CA LYS A 527 6.62 14.59 7.08
C LYS A 527 6.93 15.09 8.49
N GLU A 528 6.85 14.21 9.48
CA GLU A 528 7.05 14.54 10.90
C GLU A 528 8.50 14.98 11.19
N ARG A 529 9.49 14.42 10.48
CA ARG A 529 10.91 14.76 10.59
C ARG A 529 11.37 15.87 9.63
N GLY A 530 10.47 16.39 8.81
CA GLY A 530 10.81 17.43 7.82
C GLY A 530 11.62 16.93 6.63
N VAL A 531 11.74 15.61 6.43
CA VAL A 531 12.35 15.00 5.25
C VAL A 531 11.47 15.25 4.03
N LYS A 532 12.06 15.75 2.96
CA LYS A 532 11.34 15.95 1.69
C LYS A 532 11.13 14.64 0.98
N VAL A 533 10.02 14.56 0.25
CA VAL A 533 9.67 13.39 -0.54
C VAL A 533 9.68 13.75 -2.03
N VAL A 534 10.12 12.81 -2.85
CA VAL A 534 9.99 12.82 -4.31
C VAL A 534 9.04 11.71 -4.71
N ILE A 535 8.09 11.97 -5.58
CA ILE A 535 7.23 10.92 -6.15
C ILE A 535 7.71 10.65 -7.57
N SER A 536 8.13 9.43 -7.86
CA SER A 536 8.69 9.02 -9.16
C SER A 536 8.07 7.71 -9.62
N THR A 537 8.10 7.45 -10.92
CA THR A 537 7.45 6.26 -11.50
C THR A 537 8.36 5.05 -11.62
N ASP A 538 9.67 5.25 -11.67
CA ASP A 538 10.62 4.18 -12.03
C ASP A 538 10.26 3.58 -13.41
N ALA A 539 9.86 4.47 -14.33
CA ALA A 539 9.26 4.08 -15.60
C ALA A 539 10.31 3.53 -16.57
N HIS A 540 10.03 2.33 -17.11
CA HIS A 540 10.84 1.67 -18.14
C HIS A 540 10.13 1.66 -19.50
N THR A 541 8.90 2.16 -19.55
CA THR A 541 8.12 2.39 -20.77
C THR A 541 7.28 3.65 -20.62
N THR A 542 6.86 4.22 -21.74
CA THR A 542 5.97 5.39 -21.76
C THR A 542 4.67 5.15 -20.99
N THR A 543 4.14 3.94 -21.00
CA THR A 543 2.90 3.57 -20.28
C THR A 543 3.08 3.55 -18.78
N ASN A 544 4.29 3.29 -18.27
CA ASN A 544 4.58 3.28 -16.84
C ASN A 544 4.49 4.67 -16.19
N LEU A 545 4.64 5.75 -16.96
CA LEU A 545 4.51 7.12 -16.46
C LEU A 545 3.14 7.38 -15.81
N ALA A 546 2.10 6.67 -16.26
CA ALA A 546 0.77 6.74 -15.64
C ALA A 546 0.72 6.20 -14.20
N PHE A 547 1.75 5.47 -13.75
CA PHE A 547 1.83 4.94 -12.38
C PHE A 547 2.03 6.03 -11.33
N ILE A 548 2.43 7.24 -11.72
CA ILE A 548 2.59 8.38 -10.79
C ILE A 548 1.38 8.55 -9.85
N ARG A 549 0.15 8.19 -10.30
CA ARG A 549 -1.07 8.25 -9.49
C ARG A 549 -1.03 7.36 -8.25
N TYR A 550 -0.34 6.22 -8.32
CA TYR A 550 -0.21 5.31 -7.17
C TYR A 550 0.71 5.90 -6.10
N GLY A 551 1.82 6.52 -6.51
CA GLY A 551 2.70 7.24 -5.59
C GLY A 551 1.99 8.43 -4.91
N VAL A 552 1.18 9.19 -5.68
CA VAL A 552 0.32 10.24 -5.10
C VAL A 552 -0.66 9.66 -4.09
N THR A 553 -1.28 8.52 -4.39
CA THR A 553 -2.18 7.83 -3.46
C THR A 553 -1.46 7.42 -2.17
N MET A 554 -0.25 6.86 -2.28
CA MET A 554 0.58 6.52 -1.11
C MET A 554 0.97 7.76 -0.31
N ALA A 555 1.33 8.86 -0.98
CA ALA A 555 1.63 10.14 -0.33
C ALA A 555 0.41 10.69 0.45
N ARG A 556 -0.79 10.61 -0.14
CA ARG A 556 -2.06 10.98 0.52
C ARG A 556 -2.32 10.12 1.74
N ARG A 557 -2.11 8.80 1.65
CA ARG A 557 -2.18 7.88 2.79
C ARG A 557 -1.18 8.23 3.90
N GLY A 558 0.02 8.70 3.51
CA GLY A 558 1.04 9.23 4.41
C GLY A 558 0.78 10.65 4.92
N TRP A 559 -0.42 11.21 4.73
CA TRP A 559 -0.82 12.56 5.16
C TRP A 559 0.01 13.68 4.51
N LEU A 560 0.64 13.44 3.37
CA LEU A 560 1.50 14.43 2.72
C LEU A 560 0.67 15.52 2.05
N GLU A 561 1.20 16.73 2.18
CA GLU A 561 0.72 17.95 1.54
C GLU A 561 1.71 18.37 0.45
N LYS A 562 1.30 19.25 -0.44
CA LYS A 562 2.15 19.79 -1.52
C LYS A 562 3.54 20.24 -1.02
N LYS A 563 3.61 20.90 0.13
CA LYS A 563 4.87 21.43 0.72
C LYS A 563 5.87 20.33 1.14
N ASN A 564 5.41 19.06 1.30
CA ASN A 564 6.26 17.95 1.67
C ASN A 564 6.94 17.29 0.45
N VAL A 565 6.41 17.51 -0.75
CA VAL A 565 6.82 16.86 -2.00
C VAL A 565 7.53 17.86 -2.91
N ILE A 566 8.83 17.65 -3.17
CA ILE A 566 9.64 18.66 -3.88
C ILE A 566 9.38 18.72 -5.38
N ASN A 567 8.97 17.63 -6.01
CA ASN A 567 8.63 17.66 -7.45
C ASN A 567 7.22 18.21 -7.73
N THR A 568 6.63 18.92 -6.76
CA THR A 568 5.53 19.87 -6.96
C THR A 568 6.01 21.28 -7.31
N LEU A 569 7.31 21.53 -7.21
CA LEU A 569 7.92 22.81 -7.56
C LEU A 569 8.15 22.90 -9.08
N PRO A 570 8.14 24.09 -9.66
CA PRO A 570 8.66 24.32 -11.02
C PRO A 570 10.14 23.89 -11.16
N ALA A 571 10.60 23.59 -12.36
CA ALA A 571 11.93 23.01 -12.62
C ALA A 571 13.09 23.80 -11.97
N ASP A 572 13.12 25.13 -12.09
CA ASP A 572 14.21 25.92 -11.53
C ASP A 572 14.21 25.96 -10.00
N GLU A 573 13.01 26.06 -9.39
CA GLU A 573 12.85 25.99 -7.93
C GLU A 573 13.20 24.61 -7.40
N PHE A 574 12.82 23.55 -8.13
CA PHE A 574 13.17 22.17 -7.81
C PHE A 574 14.70 21.98 -7.81
N LEU A 575 15.39 22.38 -8.87
CA LEU A 575 16.85 22.29 -8.96
C LEU A 575 17.54 23.13 -7.88
N ALA A 576 17.02 24.30 -7.57
CA ALA A 576 17.51 25.12 -6.47
C ALA A 576 17.34 24.42 -5.12
N ALA A 577 16.19 23.77 -4.87
CA ALA A 577 15.93 23.02 -3.65
C ALA A 577 16.86 21.81 -3.49
N LEU A 578 17.15 21.08 -4.57
CA LEU A 578 18.13 19.99 -4.55
C LEU A 578 19.57 20.45 -4.27
N ARG A 579 19.93 21.66 -4.72
CA ARG A 579 21.27 22.24 -4.54
C ARG A 579 21.47 22.89 -3.18
N ALA A 580 20.39 23.24 -2.51
CA ALA A 580 20.40 23.97 -1.22
C ALA A 580 20.79 23.08 -0.02
N LYS A 581 21.59 22.02 -0.22
CA LYS A 581 22.06 21.15 0.86
C LYS A 581 22.87 21.92 1.89
N PRO A 582 22.64 21.70 3.19
CA PRO A 582 23.57 22.16 4.21
C PRO A 582 24.95 21.54 3.97
N GLY A 583 25.92 22.32 3.57
CA GLY A 583 27.30 21.85 3.28
C GLY A 583 27.76 21.86 1.82
N ALA A 584 26.86 21.94 0.85
CA ALA A 584 27.22 21.96 -0.58
C ALA A 584 27.92 23.27 -1.06
N GLY A 585 28.08 24.25 -0.18
CA GLY A 585 28.54 25.61 -0.52
C GLY A 585 30.03 25.79 -0.80
N LYS A 586 30.88 24.78 -0.74
CA LYS A 586 32.35 24.95 -0.91
C LYS A 586 32.97 24.29 -2.14
N GLY A 587 32.23 23.46 -2.92
CA GLY A 587 32.79 22.77 -4.10
C GLY A 587 32.24 23.21 -5.46
N ARG A 588 31.03 23.76 -5.53
CA ARG A 588 30.30 23.98 -6.81
C ARG A 588 30.43 25.35 -7.49
N SER A 589 31.28 26.26 -7.02
CA SER A 589 31.25 27.67 -7.49
C SER A 589 32.18 28.03 -8.63
N LYS A 590 32.77 27.11 -9.38
CA LYS A 590 33.74 27.50 -10.43
C LYS A 590 33.37 27.24 -11.91
N HIS A 591 32.25 26.59 -12.23
CA HIS A 591 31.96 26.27 -13.66
C HIS A 591 30.61 26.74 -14.21
N ALA A 592 29.90 27.59 -13.50
CA ALA A 592 28.62 28.15 -13.98
C ALA A 592 28.76 29.63 -14.33
N ARG A 593 29.66 30.01 -15.25
CA ARG A 593 29.66 31.29 -16.02
C ARG A 593 30.65 31.22 -17.18
N SER A 594 30.18 30.75 -18.30
CA SER A 594 30.60 31.22 -19.64
C SER A 594 30.03 30.28 -20.71
N ALA A 595 28.96 30.64 -21.29
CA ALA A 595 28.59 30.72 -22.69
C ALA A 595 27.09 30.92 -22.83
#